data_147177b714585a6396e1cd4d99ad8b8e
#
_entry.id   147177b714585a6396e1cd4d99ad8b8e
#
_cell.length_a   1.000
_cell.length_b   1.000
_cell.length_c   1.000
_cell.angle_alpha   90.00
_cell.angle_beta   90.00
_cell.angle_gamma   90.00
#
_symmetry.space_group_name_H-M   'P 1'
#
loop_
_entity.id
_entity.type
_entity.pdbx_description
1 polymer ?
#
loop_
_entity_poly.entity_id
_entity_poly.type
_entity_poly.pdbx_seq_one_letter_code
_entity_poly.pdbx_strand_id
1 'polypeptide(L)'
;MRIGKVLCSKKELLWASLLSILAAAGVLLFCTKSSPLYPTNDWVDTNCFFTVGKSMFEGRVPYLDIYEQKGPLLYFLYGLCYLVSPTSFFGGYMLETASAAATLFCFYLTIRLYTDKPAAALICLPFLALAIYSSASFAYGGSAEELCLPMTAYSVYALMKYLRYGKDSRPNGAMLVAVGLLAGAVLFIKFSMLGSYAAWIAYIAVVSLVRTKKFGELLRCCGLFLLGIALSAVPWALYFGINNAVGDFLTAYFYNNIFLYTDKSFGIIAMPFIAAYRTVRGSIANFGYALPILFGLIWFMFGMNRKLSKCERFAPAALFVFLMLGVFIGRGLPYYMLISASFAAIGAAAAISLSEPLINKLRADKSVWAAAASVSVAACIALSYLCTDNSYFMAYDRDDLPQNKFARIIASETDDADILFYGALDSGFYMPLRTVPEYRYFCRLNINLPEMYEEQDRYVMEGLPDYVVAGKRTIPQDAPYEPVATADYSYRGYDNLDVTFTLYRRIGGGNGASASAHRNALLLKAFAKRNKCLLFARG
;
A
#
# COMPACT_ATOMS: atom_id res chain seq x y z
N MET A 1 22.96 0.62 -33.98
CA MET A 1 22.06 1.79 -34.10
C MET A 1 22.25 2.68 -32.87
N ARG A 2 22.72 3.92 -33.01
CA ARG A 2 22.76 4.90 -31.91
C ARG A 2 21.34 5.41 -31.74
N ILE A 3 20.55 4.82 -30.83
CA ILE A 3 19.33 5.49 -30.38
C ILE A 3 19.81 6.72 -29.61
N GLY A 4 19.66 7.88 -30.21
CA GLY A 4 19.94 9.17 -29.54
C GLY A 4 19.11 9.24 -28.24
N LYS A 5 19.43 10.21 -27.37
CA LYS A 5 18.64 10.44 -26.15
C LYS A 5 17.17 10.61 -26.57
N VAL A 6 16.31 9.64 -26.27
CA VAL A 6 14.89 9.74 -26.57
C VAL A 6 14.29 10.77 -25.63
N LEU A 7 14.07 11.97 -26.15
CA LEU A 7 13.35 13.04 -25.44
C LEU A 7 11.88 12.89 -25.77
N CYS A 8 11.06 12.53 -24.78
CA CYS A 8 9.62 12.55 -24.92
C CYS A 8 9.13 14.00 -25.09
N SER A 9 8.31 14.27 -26.10
CA SER A 9 7.70 15.58 -26.28
C SER A 9 6.64 15.84 -25.19
N LYS A 10 6.35 17.12 -24.90
CA LYS A 10 5.28 17.49 -23.94
C LYS A 10 3.93 16.86 -24.31
N LYS A 11 3.60 16.83 -25.62
CA LYS A 11 2.37 16.23 -26.14
C LYS A 11 2.35 14.71 -25.89
N GLU A 12 3.48 14.04 -26.07
CA GLU A 12 3.63 12.61 -25.81
C GLU A 12 3.42 12.28 -24.34
N LEU A 13 4.03 13.05 -23.43
CA LEU A 13 3.85 12.87 -21.98
C LEU A 13 2.41 13.12 -21.55
N LEU A 14 1.72 14.12 -22.14
CA LEU A 14 0.31 14.36 -21.87
C LEU A 14 -0.56 13.17 -22.26
N TRP A 15 -0.37 12.61 -23.47
CA TRP A 15 -1.12 11.41 -23.89
C TRP A 15 -0.81 10.19 -23.03
N ALA A 16 0.44 10.01 -22.63
CA ALA A 16 0.81 8.94 -21.71
C ALA A 16 0.12 9.08 -20.35
N SER A 17 0.07 10.29 -19.80
CA SER A 17 -0.63 10.55 -18.54
C SER A 17 -2.13 10.29 -18.65
N LEU A 18 -2.79 10.82 -19.70
CA LEU A 18 -4.22 10.63 -19.91
C LEU A 18 -4.59 9.15 -20.07
N LEU A 19 -3.83 8.41 -20.89
CA LEU A 19 -4.08 6.99 -21.11
C LEU A 19 -3.80 6.17 -19.84
N SER A 20 -2.77 6.53 -19.06
CA SER A 20 -2.50 5.90 -17.77
C SER A 20 -3.66 6.10 -16.79
N ILE A 21 -4.23 7.30 -16.72
CA ILE A 21 -5.39 7.59 -15.87
C ILE A 21 -6.63 6.78 -16.34
N LEU A 22 -6.91 6.79 -17.64
CA LEU A 22 -8.05 6.07 -18.21
C LEU A 22 -7.94 4.55 -18.00
N ALA A 23 -6.75 3.98 -18.26
CA ALA A 23 -6.52 2.57 -18.06
C ALA A 23 -6.59 2.18 -16.58
N ALA A 24 -5.99 2.98 -15.69
CA ALA A 24 -6.05 2.76 -14.25
C ALA A 24 -7.49 2.83 -13.73
N ALA A 25 -8.20 3.93 -13.99
CA ALA A 25 -9.58 4.11 -13.53
C ALA A 25 -10.49 3.00 -14.07
N GLY A 26 -10.43 2.70 -15.37
CA GLY A 26 -11.31 1.72 -15.99
C GLY A 26 -11.06 0.28 -15.51
N VAL A 27 -9.79 -0.13 -15.35
CA VAL A 27 -9.45 -1.47 -14.83
C VAL A 27 -9.81 -1.59 -13.35
N LEU A 28 -9.44 -0.59 -12.55
CA LEU A 28 -9.75 -0.58 -11.12
C LEU A 28 -11.25 -0.47 -10.84
N LEU A 29 -12.06 0.08 -11.76
CA LEU A 29 -13.51 0.12 -11.61
C LEU A 29 -14.10 -1.27 -11.29
N PHE A 30 -13.53 -2.33 -11.86
CA PHE A 30 -13.94 -3.70 -11.65
C PHE A 30 -13.04 -4.49 -10.70
N CYS A 31 -11.75 -4.14 -10.58
CA CYS A 31 -10.81 -4.95 -9.84
C CYS A 31 -10.74 -4.60 -8.35
N THR A 32 -10.91 -3.31 -7.95
CA THR A 32 -10.88 -2.95 -6.53
C THR A 32 -12.27 -2.89 -5.91
N LYS A 33 -12.42 -3.44 -4.71
CA LYS A 33 -13.64 -3.30 -3.90
C LYS A 33 -13.85 -1.88 -3.35
N SER A 34 -12.86 -0.99 -3.47
CA SER A 34 -13.01 0.44 -3.15
C SER A 34 -13.81 1.21 -4.21
N SER A 35 -14.04 0.62 -5.39
CA SER A 35 -14.75 1.28 -6.48
C SER A 35 -16.24 1.49 -6.16
N PRO A 36 -16.89 2.50 -6.78
CA PRO A 36 -18.30 2.78 -6.54
C PRO A 36 -19.26 1.67 -7.03
N LEU A 37 -18.78 0.66 -7.74
CA LEU A 37 -19.58 -0.51 -8.13
C LEU A 37 -19.78 -1.50 -6.99
N TYR A 38 -19.02 -1.39 -5.91
CA TYR A 38 -19.10 -2.28 -4.76
C TYR A 38 -19.78 -1.59 -3.57
N PRO A 39 -20.51 -2.34 -2.74
CA PRO A 39 -21.18 -1.77 -1.57
C PRO A 39 -20.20 -1.22 -0.54
N THR A 40 -19.01 -1.85 -0.39
CA THR A 40 -17.90 -1.44 0.46
C THR A 40 -16.63 -2.18 0.06
N ASN A 41 -15.48 -1.78 0.62
CA ASN A 41 -14.31 -2.64 0.65
C ASN A 41 -14.32 -3.40 1.99
N ASP A 42 -14.56 -4.71 1.94
CA ASP A 42 -14.67 -5.57 3.11
C ASP A 42 -13.32 -6.12 3.61
N TRP A 43 -12.20 -5.69 3.01
CA TRP A 43 -10.89 -6.13 3.44
C TRP A 43 -10.48 -5.46 4.77
N VAL A 44 -10.19 -6.29 5.74
CA VAL A 44 -9.89 -5.86 7.12
C VAL A 44 -8.68 -4.92 7.23
N ASP A 45 -7.62 -5.11 6.43
CA ASP A 45 -6.45 -4.22 6.45
C ASP A 45 -6.83 -2.81 5.97
N THR A 46 -7.60 -2.70 4.86
CA THR A 46 -8.05 -1.42 4.30
C THR A 46 -8.99 -0.68 5.27
N ASN A 47 -9.86 -1.41 5.97
CA ASN A 47 -10.71 -0.86 7.03
C ASN A 47 -9.88 -0.32 8.18
N CYS A 48 -8.89 -1.07 8.69
CA CYS A 48 -7.97 -0.58 9.71
C CYS A 48 -7.27 0.72 9.28
N PHE A 49 -6.76 0.79 8.04
CA PHE A 49 -6.07 1.99 7.53
C PHE A 49 -7.02 3.18 7.44
N PHE A 50 -8.24 2.96 6.96
CA PHE A 50 -9.26 4.00 6.88
C PHE A 50 -9.67 4.50 8.26
N THR A 51 -9.93 3.59 9.21
CA THR A 51 -10.32 3.95 10.58
C THR A 51 -9.22 4.74 11.30
N VAL A 52 -7.94 4.34 11.17
CA VAL A 52 -6.83 5.10 11.76
C VAL A 52 -6.61 6.43 11.03
N GLY A 53 -6.72 6.45 9.69
CA GLY A 53 -6.62 7.67 8.89
C GLY A 53 -7.70 8.70 9.25
N LYS A 54 -8.96 8.28 9.34
CA LYS A 54 -10.08 9.07 9.83
C LYS A 54 -9.79 9.61 11.25
N SER A 55 -9.39 8.73 12.17
CA SER A 55 -9.07 9.10 13.54
C SER A 55 -7.96 10.15 13.64
N MET A 56 -6.94 10.05 12.79
CA MET A 56 -5.85 11.02 12.70
C MET A 56 -6.36 12.42 12.31
N PHE A 57 -7.33 12.51 11.39
CA PHE A 57 -7.92 13.78 10.95
C PHE A 57 -8.95 14.34 11.95
N GLU A 58 -9.49 13.48 12.81
CA GLU A 58 -10.36 13.84 13.94
C GLU A 58 -9.56 14.11 15.24
N GLY A 59 -8.22 14.28 15.14
CA GLY A 59 -7.35 14.70 16.21
C GLY A 59 -6.78 13.60 17.11
N ARG A 60 -7.01 12.32 16.80
CA ARG A 60 -6.36 11.18 17.47
C ARG A 60 -4.94 10.99 16.93
N VAL A 61 -4.00 10.68 17.79
CA VAL A 61 -2.61 10.46 17.41
C VAL A 61 -2.37 8.97 17.18
N PRO A 62 -2.02 8.55 15.96
CA PRO A 62 -1.67 7.15 15.69
C PRO A 62 -0.61 6.64 16.66
N TYR A 63 -0.74 5.37 17.06
CA TYR A 63 0.08 4.63 18.02
C TYR A 63 -0.12 5.04 19.48
N LEU A 64 -0.40 6.32 19.78
CA LEU A 64 -0.67 6.82 21.14
C LEU A 64 -2.13 6.63 21.52
N ASP A 65 -3.03 7.22 20.73
CA ASP A 65 -4.48 7.23 21.01
C ASP A 65 -5.22 6.10 20.29
N ILE A 66 -4.69 5.64 19.15
CA ILE A 66 -5.23 4.54 18.34
C ILE A 66 -4.08 3.68 17.80
N TYR A 67 -4.15 2.36 18.04
CA TYR A 67 -3.04 1.45 17.73
C TYR A 67 -3.23 0.72 16.40
N GLU A 68 -2.28 0.88 15.51
CA GLU A 68 -2.07 0.07 14.31
C GLU A 68 -0.54 0.02 14.01
N GLN A 69 -0.08 -0.90 13.15
CA GLN A 69 1.34 -1.25 13.01
C GLN A 69 1.95 -0.87 11.65
N LYS A 70 1.25 -0.14 10.78
CA LYS A 70 1.80 0.36 9.51
C LYS A 70 2.39 1.77 9.69
N GLY A 71 2.97 2.32 8.63
CA GLY A 71 3.60 3.63 8.65
C GLY A 71 2.61 4.79 8.62
N PRO A 72 2.94 5.94 9.21
CA PRO A 72 2.03 7.07 9.38
C PRO A 72 1.62 7.74 8.06
N LEU A 73 2.42 7.64 6.99
CA LEU A 73 2.06 8.15 5.69
C LEU A 73 0.86 7.39 5.10
N LEU A 74 0.73 6.09 5.38
CA LEU A 74 -0.42 5.31 4.97
C LEU A 74 -1.71 5.87 5.57
N TYR A 75 -1.74 6.12 6.88
CA TYR A 75 -2.91 6.67 7.56
C TYR A 75 -3.23 8.09 7.09
N PHE A 76 -2.22 8.92 6.87
CA PHE A 76 -2.43 10.25 6.32
C PHE A 76 -3.12 10.19 4.95
N LEU A 77 -2.69 9.28 4.05
CA LEU A 77 -3.32 9.09 2.75
C LEU A 77 -4.78 8.63 2.88
N TYR A 78 -5.06 7.69 3.78
CA TYR A 78 -6.44 7.27 4.07
C TYR A 78 -7.27 8.34 4.77
N GLY A 79 -6.65 9.20 5.56
CA GLY A 79 -7.28 10.40 6.11
C GLY A 79 -7.72 11.39 5.02
N LEU A 80 -6.92 11.56 3.96
CA LEU A 80 -7.34 12.32 2.78
C LEU A 80 -8.54 11.66 2.07
N CYS A 81 -8.57 10.31 2.01
CA CYS A 81 -9.73 9.58 1.47
C CYS A 81 -10.99 9.82 2.30
N TYR A 82 -10.86 9.87 3.64
CA TYR A 82 -11.96 10.21 4.55
C TYR A 82 -12.52 11.61 4.27
N LEU A 83 -11.70 12.62 4.01
CA LEU A 83 -12.17 13.97 3.65
C LEU A 83 -12.99 13.98 2.34
N VAL A 84 -12.66 13.10 1.39
CA VAL A 84 -13.41 12.97 0.13
C VAL A 84 -14.72 12.23 0.34
N SER A 85 -14.70 11.16 1.11
CA SER A 85 -15.87 10.29 1.33
C SER A 85 -15.84 9.68 2.74
N PRO A 86 -16.57 10.28 3.71
CA PRO A 86 -16.53 9.86 5.11
C PRO A 86 -17.10 8.48 5.40
N THR A 87 -18.01 7.99 4.55
CA THR A 87 -18.80 6.76 4.79
C THR A 87 -18.71 5.75 3.64
N SER A 88 -17.77 5.93 2.71
CA SER A 88 -17.53 4.99 1.63
C SER A 88 -16.07 4.97 1.21
N PHE A 89 -15.66 3.94 0.46
CA PHE A 89 -14.30 3.84 -0.08
C PHE A 89 -14.08 4.60 -1.39
N PHE A 90 -14.98 5.49 -1.81
CA PHE A 90 -14.79 6.25 -3.05
C PHE A 90 -13.48 7.09 -3.04
N GLY A 91 -13.14 7.71 -1.90
CA GLY A 91 -11.84 8.36 -1.73
C GLY A 91 -10.67 7.37 -1.89
N GLY A 92 -10.82 6.13 -1.39
CA GLY A 92 -9.87 5.04 -1.60
C GLY A 92 -9.70 4.69 -3.07
N TYR A 93 -10.80 4.53 -3.81
CA TYR A 93 -10.76 4.32 -5.27
C TYR A 93 -10.01 5.42 -6.02
N MET A 94 -10.19 6.68 -5.64
CA MET A 94 -9.44 7.80 -6.23
C MET A 94 -7.94 7.70 -5.93
N LEU A 95 -7.57 7.35 -4.69
CA LEU A 95 -6.17 7.17 -4.27
C LEU A 95 -5.52 6.00 -5.03
N GLU A 96 -6.19 4.86 -5.11
CA GLU A 96 -5.74 3.67 -5.85
C GLU A 96 -5.59 3.99 -7.35
N THR A 97 -6.54 4.71 -7.95
CA THR A 97 -6.47 5.16 -9.34
C THR A 97 -5.26 6.07 -9.58
N ALA A 98 -5.00 7.01 -8.67
CA ALA A 98 -3.84 7.89 -8.76
C ALA A 98 -2.52 7.11 -8.65
N SER A 99 -2.43 6.14 -7.72
CA SER A 99 -1.28 5.25 -7.56
C SER A 99 -1.04 4.40 -8.82
N ALA A 100 -2.09 3.78 -9.35
CA ALA A 100 -2.02 2.97 -10.56
C ALA A 100 -1.62 3.80 -11.78
N ALA A 101 -2.21 4.97 -11.97
CA ALA A 101 -1.88 5.88 -13.07
C ALA A 101 -0.41 6.32 -13.01
N ALA A 102 0.10 6.68 -11.83
CA ALA A 102 1.50 7.03 -11.63
C ALA A 102 2.44 5.84 -11.91
N THR A 103 2.04 4.62 -11.52
CA THR A 103 2.78 3.38 -11.82
C THR A 103 2.86 3.16 -13.33
N LEU A 104 1.73 3.22 -14.03
CA LEU A 104 1.67 3.06 -15.49
C LEU A 104 2.45 4.14 -16.23
N PHE A 105 2.43 5.37 -15.74
CA PHE A 105 3.25 6.45 -16.29
C PHE A 105 4.75 6.17 -16.11
N CYS A 106 5.20 5.67 -14.96
CA CYS A 106 6.57 5.21 -14.77
C CYS A 106 6.93 4.05 -15.71
N PHE A 107 5.99 3.15 -15.97
CA PHE A 107 6.15 2.08 -16.95
C PHE A 107 6.33 2.62 -18.35
N TYR A 108 5.49 3.57 -18.76
CA TYR A 108 5.67 4.27 -20.03
C TYR A 108 7.08 4.85 -20.17
N LEU A 109 7.55 5.60 -19.17
CA LEU A 109 8.89 6.18 -19.18
C LEU A 109 9.98 5.12 -19.28
N THR A 110 9.82 3.98 -18.59
CA THR A 110 10.78 2.86 -18.64
C THR A 110 10.81 2.20 -20.00
N ILE A 111 9.66 1.92 -20.59
CA ILE A 111 9.55 1.32 -21.94
C ILE A 111 10.17 2.25 -22.98
N ARG A 112 9.92 3.57 -22.89
CA ARG A 112 10.46 4.58 -23.82
C ARG A 112 11.98 4.73 -23.77
N LEU A 113 12.65 4.21 -22.74
CA LEU A 113 14.11 4.12 -22.76
C LEU A 113 14.63 3.17 -23.84
N TYR A 114 13.83 2.20 -24.29
CA TYR A 114 14.25 1.08 -25.15
C TYR A 114 13.55 1.04 -26.51
N THR A 115 12.60 1.90 -26.78
CA THR A 115 11.94 2.03 -28.07
C THR A 115 11.74 3.50 -28.45
N ASP A 116 11.79 3.79 -29.75
CA ASP A 116 11.42 5.08 -30.34
C ASP A 116 9.94 5.12 -30.78
N LYS A 117 9.17 4.07 -30.49
CA LYS A 117 7.77 3.91 -30.88
C LYS A 117 6.83 4.22 -29.70
N PRO A 118 6.40 5.48 -29.52
CA PRO A 118 5.54 5.87 -28.38
C PRO A 118 4.20 5.13 -28.39
N ALA A 119 3.63 4.87 -29.57
CA ALA A 119 2.36 4.16 -29.68
C ALA A 119 2.43 2.72 -29.18
N ALA A 120 3.50 1.99 -29.49
CA ALA A 120 3.69 0.63 -28.97
C ALA A 120 3.80 0.61 -27.43
N ALA A 121 4.50 1.62 -26.85
CA ALA A 121 4.57 1.79 -25.41
C ALA A 121 3.19 2.07 -24.80
N LEU A 122 2.37 2.93 -25.42
CA LEU A 122 1.02 3.25 -24.95
C LEU A 122 0.09 2.02 -24.96
N ILE A 123 0.13 1.22 -26.02
CA ILE A 123 -0.70 0.01 -26.15
C ILE A 123 -0.39 -1.02 -25.05
N CYS A 124 0.86 -1.10 -24.58
CA CYS A 124 1.22 -2.04 -23.51
C CYS A 124 0.63 -1.67 -22.13
N LEU A 125 0.32 -0.40 -21.86
CA LEU A 125 -0.08 0.05 -20.52
C LEU A 125 -1.38 -0.58 -20.03
N PRO A 126 -2.47 -0.64 -20.82
CA PRO A 126 -3.71 -1.31 -20.39
C PRO A 126 -3.53 -2.79 -20.08
N PHE A 127 -2.71 -3.51 -20.86
CA PHE A 127 -2.40 -4.93 -20.60
C PHE A 127 -1.62 -5.12 -19.31
N LEU A 128 -0.66 -4.21 -19.01
CA LEU A 128 0.07 -4.23 -17.75
C LEU A 128 -0.87 -3.90 -16.58
N ALA A 129 -1.78 -2.93 -16.75
CA ALA A 129 -2.80 -2.64 -15.75
C ALA A 129 -3.69 -3.85 -15.48
N LEU A 130 -4.23 -4.47 -16.53
CA LEU A 130 -5.05 -5.68 -16.40
C LEU A 130 -4.28 -6.78 -15.67
N ALA A 131 -3.05 -7.12 -16.11
CA ALA A 131 -2.26 -8.19 -15.53
C ALA A 131 -1.91 -7.98 -14.05
N ILE A 132 -1.78 -6.74 -13.62
CA ILE A 132 -1.43 -6.39 -12.22
C ILE A 132 -2.69 -6.34 -11.37
N TYR A 133 -3.70 -5.58 -11.79
CA TYR A 133 -4.85 -5.27 -10.94
C TYR A 133 -5.95 -6.34 -10.95
N SER A 134 -5.91 -7.32 -11.88
CA SER A 134 -6.72 -8.55 -11.79
C SER A 134 -5.96 -9.73 -11.17
N SER A 135 -4.78 -9.51 -10.60
CA SER A 135 -3.96 -10.59 -10.03
C SER A 135 -4.39 -10.97 -8.62
N ALA A 136 -4.08 -12.21 -8.22
CA ALA A 136 -4.32 -12.70 -6.86
C ALA A 136 -3.60 -11.86 -5.79
N SER A 137 -2.48 -11.21 -6.12
CA SER A 137 -1.76 -10.34 -5.17
C SER A 137 -2.39 -8.96 -5.00
N PHE A 138 -3.18 -8.49 -5.95
CA PHE A 138 -3.94 -7.26 -5.79
C PHE A 138 -5.18 -7.48 -4.91
N ALA A 139 -5.84 -8.61 -5.09
CA ALA A 139 -7.01 -9.05 -4.33
C ALA A 139 -8.14 -7.99 -4.27
N TYR A 140 -8.27 -7.31 -3.13
CA TYR A 140 -9.39 -6.41 -2.85
C TYR A 140 -9.11 -4.95 -3.18
N GLY A 141 -7.85 -4.58 -3.39
CA GLY A 141 -7.37 -3.20 -3.48
C GLY A 141 -7.13 -2.54 -2.12
N GLY A 142 -6.42 -1.42 -2.13
CA GLY A 142 -6.15 -0.61 -0.93
C GLY A 142 -4.96 -1.06 -0.09
N SER A 143 -4.07 -1.91 -0.60
CA SER A 143 -2.90 -2.39 0.14
C SER A 143 -1.79 -1.33 0.28
N ALA A 144 -0.97 -1.47 1.32
CA ALA A 144 0.24 -0.66 1.46
C ALA A 144 1.23 -0.91 0.30
N GLU A 145 1.27 -2.14 -0.21
CA GLU A 145 2.07 -2.55 -1.37
C GLU A 145 1.68 -1.78 -2.63
N GLU A 146 0.39 -1.62 -2.85
CA GLU A 146 -0.16 -0.88 -3.98
C GLU A 146 0.27 0.59 -3.97
N LEU A 147 0.19 1.24 -2.80
CA LEU A 147 0.57 2.64 -2.67
C LEU A 147 2.10 2.85 -2.79
N CYS A 148 2.90 1.79 -2.57
CA CYS A 148 4.35 1.83 -2.80
C CYS A 148 4.76 1.54 -4.26
N LEU A 149 3.86 1.00 -5.10
CA LEU A 149 4.16 0.65 -6.50
C LEU A 149 4.74 1.82 -7.31
N PRO A 150 4.12 3.03 -7.36
CA PRO A 150 4.63 4.11 -8.21
C PRO A 150 6.02 4.57 -7.78
N MET A 151 6.30 4.58 -6.47
CA MET A 151 7.59 4.98 -5.93
C MET A 151 8.68 3.98 -6.32
N THR A 152 8.39 2.68 -6.19
CA THR A 152 9.32 1.61 -6.58
C THR A 152 9.49 1.55 -8.10
N ALA A 153 8.43 1.71 -8.89
CA ALA A 153 8.49 1.79 -10.35
C ALA A 153 9.35 2.97 -10.83
N TYR A 154 9.24 4.14 -10.17
CA TYR A 154 10.11 5.28 -10.46
C TYR A 154 11.58 4.99 -10.13
N SER A 155 11.88 4.30 -9.03
CA SER A 155 13.26 3.91 -8.67
C SER A 155 13.87 2.96 -9.71
N VAL A 156 13.07 2.02 -10.23
CA VAL A 156 13.45 1.13 -11.34
C VAL A 156 13.70 1.95 -12.61
N TYR A 157 12.80 2.86 -12.98
CA TYR A 157 13.00 3.78 -14.10
C TYR A 157 14.30 4.60 -13.96
N ALA A 158 14.56 5.16 -12.78
CA ALA A 158 15.74 5.98 -12.53
C ALA A 158 17.03 5.16 -12.71
N LEU A 159 17.07 3.89 -12.23
CA LEU A 159 18.18 2.97 -12.48
C LEU A 159 18.34 2.70 -13.98
N MET A 160 17.27 2.29 -14.66
CA MET A 160 17.31 1.93 -16.08
C MET A 160 17.76 3.13 -16.93
N LYS A 161 17.31 4.35 -16.60
CA LYS A 161 17.74 5.59 -17.23
C LYS A 161 19.23 5.86 -17.00
N TYR A 162 19.71 5.68 -15.77
CA TYR A 162 21.13 5.81 -15.43
C TYR A 162 21.99 4.82 -16.22
N LEU A 163 21.61 3.54 -16.26
CA LEU A 163 22.32 2.51 -17.03
C LEU A 163 22.35 2.83 -18.52
N ARG A 164 21.29 3.40 -19.05
CA ARG A 164 21.17 3.71 -20.48
C ARG A 164 21.97 4.94 -20.91
N TYR A 165 21.89 6.02 -20.14
CA TYR A 165 22.39 7.35 -20.54
C TYR A 165 23.39 7.99 -19.58
N GLY A 166 23.43 7.55 -18.34
CA GLY A 166 24.18 8.20 -17.28
C GLY A 166 25.42 7.45 -16.80
N LYS A 167 25.63 6.22 -17.29
CA LYS A 167 26.66 5.33 -16.77
C LYS A 167 28.09 5.88 -16.86
N ASP A 168 28.38 6.72 -17.86
CA ASP A 168 29.69 7.33 -18.09
C ASP A 168 29.81 8.73 -17.47
N SER A 169 28.76 9.21 -16.78
CA SER A 169 28.70 10.50 -16.13
C SER A 169 28.55 10.38 -14.62
N ARG A 170 28.81 11.49 -13.93
CA ARG A 170 28.53 11.63 -12.49
C ARG A 170 27.04 11.49 -12.24
N PRO A 171 26.60 10.68 -11.24
CA PRO A 171 25.17 10.56 -10.91
C PRO A 171 24.56 11.92 -10.56
N ASN A 172 23.39 12.21 -11.16
CA ASN A 172 22.69 13.48 -10.96
C ASN A 172 22.23 13.59 -9.49
N GLY A 173 22.58 14.70 -8.83
CA GLY A 173 22.23 14.95 -7.43
C GLY A 173 20.73 15.01 -7.18
N ALA A 174 19.96 15.64 -8.08
CA ALA A 174 18.50 15.69 -7.96
C ALA A 174 17.85 14.30 -8.05
N MET A 175 18.39 13.40 -8.89
CA MET A 175 17.94 12.01 -8.96
C MET A 175 18.22 11.27 -7.64
N LEU A 176 19.39 11.48 -7.03
CA LEU A 176 19.75 10.84 -5.76
C LEU A 176 18.79 11.28 -4.64
N VAL A 177 18.54 12.59 -4.52
CA VAL A 177 17.59 13.15 -3.54
C VAL A 177 16.17 12.66 -3.82
N ALA A 178 15.71 12.66 -5.09
CA ALA A 178 14.37 12.21 -5.44
C ALA A 178 14.14 10.73 -5.11
N VAL A 179 15.08 9.84 -5.45
CA VAL A 179 14.96 8.42 -5.10
C VAL A 179 15.05 8.22 -3.58
N GLY A 180 15.89 9.01 -2.88
CA GLY A 180 15.93 9.03 -1.42
C GLY A 180 14.61 9.48 -0.78
N LEU A 181 13.96 10.51 -1.32
CA LEU A 181 12.64 10.99 -0.88
C LEU A 181 11.57 9.90 -1.04
N LEU A 182 11.56 9.20 -2.18
CA LEU A 182 10.65 8.08 -2.41
C LEU A 182 10.95 6.89 -1.49
N ALA A 183 12.22 6.60 -1.23
CA ALA A 183 12.61 5.60 -0.22
C ALA A 183 12.08 5.97 1.16
N GLY A 184 12.17 7.24 1.55
CA GLY A 184 11.59 7.75 2.79
C GLY A 184 10.05 7.65 2.82
N ALA A 185 9.37 7.94 1.71
CA ALA A 185 7.93 7.75 1.62
C ALA A 185 7.54 6.25 1.80
N VAL A 186 8.25 5.34 1.14
CA VAL A 186 8.08 3.89 1.34
C VAL A 186 8.41 3.48 2.77
N LEU A 187 9.46 4.05 3.39
CA LEU A 187 9.79 3.83 4.80
C LEU A 187 8.60 4.14 5.70
N PHE A 188 7.86 5.23 5.44
CA PHE A 188 6.71 5.67 6.25
C PHE A 188 5.35 5.11 5.79
N ILE A 189 5.33 4.21 4.79
CA ILE A 189 4.19 3.35 4.46
C ILE A 189 4.44 1.93 4.99
N LYS A 190 5.52 1.28 4.52
CA LYS A 190 5.89 -0.10 4.89
C LYS A 190 7.37 -0.35 4.68
N PHE A 191 8.17 -0.27 5.73
CA PHE A 191 9.65 -0.31 5.66
C PHE A 191 10.23 -1.63 5.10
N SER A 192 9.50 -2.74 5.14
CA SER A 192 9.97 -4.02 4.57
C SER A 192 10.22 -3.96 3.05
N MET A 193 9.73 -2.92 2.35
CA MET A 193 9.94 -2.74 0.91
C MET A 193 11.20 -1.95 0.55
N LEU A 194 12.00 -1.54 1.53
CA LEU A 194 13.23 -0.76 1.30
C LEU A 194 14.37 -1.54 0.65
N GLY A 195 14.26 -2.87 0.54
CA GLY A 195 15.33 -3.71 -0.01
C GLY A 195 15.83 -3.26 -1.38
N SER A 196 14.92 -2.92 -2.32
CA SER A 196 15.30 -2.41 -3.64
C SER A 196 16.04 -1.09 -3.58
N TYR A 197 15.69 -0.20 -2.66
CA TYR A 197 16.35 1.10 -2.50
C TYR A 197 17.75 0.96 -1.88
N ALA A 198 17.94 0.01 -0.97
CA ALA A 198 19.26 -0.33 -0.43
C ALA A 198 20.18 -0.85 -1.56
N ALA A 199 19.68 -1.76 -2.41
CA ALA A 199 20.43 -2.23 -3.57
C ALA A 199 20.69 -1.12 -4.58
N TRP A 200 19.72 -0.22 -4.80
CA TRP A 200 19.84 0.92 -5.71
C TRP A 200 20.98 1.86 -5.32
N ILE A 201 21.00 2.31 -4.07
CA ILE A 201 22.04 3.23 -3.60
C ILE A 201 23.41 2.54 -3.51
N ALA A 202 23.45 1.27 -3.08
CA ALA A 202 24.68 0.50 -3.04
C ALA A 202 25.30 0.38 -4.45
N TYR A 203 24.48 0.06 -5.47
CA TYR A 203 24.94 -0.02 -6.85
C TYR A 203 25.49 1.33 -7.35
N ILE A 204 24.74 2.42 -7.20
CA ILE A 204 25.16 3.75 -7.68
C ILE A 204 26.43 4.23 -6.97
N ALA A 205 26.51 4.06 -5.65
CA ALA A 205 27.65 4.47 -4.85
C ALA A 205 28.92 3.70 -5.20
N VAL A 206 28.81 2.36 -5.31
CA VAL A 206 29.95 1.49 -5.67
C VAL A 206 30.45 1.78 -7.10
N VAL A 207 29.54 1.90 -8.07
CA VAL A 207 29.91 2.25 -9.44
C VAL A 207 30.58 3.61 -9.50
N SER A 208 30.12 4.59 -8.74
CA SER A 208 30.72 5.92 -8.68
C SER A 208 32.11 5.88 -8.05
N LEU A 209 32.29 5.11 -6.97
CA LEU A 209 33.58 4.90 -6.32
C LEU A 209 34.59 4.23 -7.27
N VAL A 210 34.19 3.13 -7.92
CA VAL A 210 35.06 2.37 -8.84
C VAL A 210 35.53 3.23 -10.02
N ARG A 211 34.62 4.09 -10.55
CA ARG A 211 34.95 4.96 -11.70
C ARG A 211 35.84 6.12 -11.33
N THR A 212 35.52 6.81 -10.25
CA THR A 212 36.21 8.03 -9.88
C THR A 212 37.45 7.77 -9.05
N LYS A 213 37.53 6.61 -8.43
CA LYS A 213 38.53 6.24 -7.40
C LYS A 213 38.60 7.25 -6.25
N LYS A 214 37.49 8.01 -6.04
CA LYS A 214 37.37 9.04 -5.00
C LYS A 214 36.32 8.65 -3.99
N PHE A 215 36.72 8.40 -2.75
CA PHE A 215 35.80 8.07 -1.64
C PHE A 215 34.74 9.16 -1.41
N GLY A 216 35.08 10.43 -1.69
CA GLY A 216 34.13 11.53 -1.62
C GLY A 216 32.91 11.39 -2.53
N GLU A 217 33.01 10.69 -3.66
CA GLU A 217 31.84 10.41 -4.52
C GLU A 217 30.88 9.39 -3.92
N LEU A 218 31.41 8.37 -3.24
CA LEU A 218 30.58 7.44 -2.47
C LEU A 218 29.83 8.19 -1.38
N LEU A 219 30.51 8.99 -0.56
CA LEU A 219 29.90 9.79 0.49
C LEU A 219 28.86 10.76 -0.06
N ARG A 220 29.15 11.41 -1.19
CA ARG A 220 28.20 12.30 -1.86
C ARG A 220 26.93 11.57 -2.30
N CYS A 221 27.05 10.41 -2.96
CA CYS A 221 25.91 9.62 -3.41
C CYS A 221 25.02 9.18 -2.23
N CYS A 222 25.65 8.60 -1.20
CA CYS A 222 24.94 8.18 0.02
C CYS A 222 24.34 9.38 0.77
N GLY A 223 25.08 10.48 0.92
CA GLY A 223 24.62 11.67 1.63
C GLY A 223 23.42 12.33 0.98
N LEU A 224 23.41 12.48 -0.36
CA LEU A 224 22.26 13.03 -1.08
C LEU A 224 21.03 12.10 -1.04
N PHE A 225 21.25 10.81 -1.09
CA PHE A 225 20.16 9.83 -0.93
C PHE A 225 19.57 9.88 0.48
N LEU A 226 20.41 9.91 1.51
CA LEU A 226 20.00 10.05 2.91
C LEU A 226 19.32 11.39 3.18
N LEU A 227 19.76 12.47 2.53
CA LEU A 227 19.07 13.76 2.59
C LEU A 227 17.63 13.64 2.09
N GLY A 228 17.39 12.89 1.01
CA GLY A 228 16.03 12.61 0.52
C GLY A 228 15.18 11.89 1.56
N ILE A 229 15.73 10.85 2.20
CA ILE A 229 15.03 10.13 3.30
C ILE A 229 14.76 11.08 4.47
N ALA A 230 15.74 11.88 4.88
CA ALA A 230 15.60 12.84 5.98
C ALA A 230 14.49 13.87 5.70
N LEU A 231 14.40 14.39 4.48
CA LEU A 231 13.31 15.30 4.07
C LEU A 231 11.92 14.64 4.20
N SER A 232 11.80 13.36 3.87
CA SER A 232 10.56 12.59 4.09
C SER A 232 10.24 12.37 5.57
N ALA A 233 11.26 12.31 6.43
CA ALA A 233 11.09 12.06 7.86
C ALA A 233 10.67 13.31 8.64
N VAL A 234 11.00 14.52 8.15
CA VAL A 234 10.74 15.79 8.85
C VAL A 234 9.28 15.95 9.28
N PRO A 235 8.26 15.75 8.40
CA PRO A 235 6.86 15.91 8.81
C PRO A 235 6.49 15.01 9.99
N TRP A 236 6.95 13.76 9.99
CA TRP A 236 6.64 12.77 11.01
C TRP A 236 7.38 13.03 12.32
N ALA A 237 8.63 13.45 12.24
CA ALA A 237 9.40 13.86 13.42
C ALA A 237 8.73 15.06 14.12
N LEU A 238 8.26 16.04 13.35
CA LEU A 238 7.52 17.20 13.88
C LEU A 238 6.17 16.77 14.44
N TYR A 239 5.38 15.99 13.70
CA TYR A 239 4.05 15.55 14.13
C TYR A 239 4.10 14.76 15.44
N PHE A 240 4.93 13.73 15.54
CA PHE A 240 5.05 12.93 16.75
C PHE A 240 5.79 13.67 17.87
N GLY A 241 6.73 14.55 17.54
CA GLY A 241 7.41 15.41 18.52
C GLY A 241 6.46 16.37 19.22
N ILE A 242 5.62 17.08 18.47
CA ILE A 242 4.63 18.01 19.01
C ILE A 242 3.59 17.27 19.88
N ASN A 243 3.22 16.06 19.50
CA ASN A 243 2.23 15.25 20.23
C ASN A 243 2.83 14.38 21.36
N ASN A 244 4.15 14.48 21.64
CA ASN A 244 4.86 13.65 22.61
C ASN A 244 4.70 12.14 22.39
N ALA A 245 4.57 11.70 21.13
CA ALA A 245 4.26 10.33 20.72
C ALA A 245 5.43 9.65 19.97
N VAL A 246 6.65 10.19 20.04
CA VAL A 246 7.82 9.62 19.35
C VAL A 246 8.12 8.20 19.84
N GLY A 247 8.02 7.97 21.17
CA GLY A 247 8.23 6.64 21.76
C GLY A 247 7.19 5.62 21.29
N ASP A 248 5.90 6.01 21.27
CA ASP A 248 4.80 5.16 20.79
C ASP A 248 4.96 4.81 19.32
N PHE A 249 5.30 5.80 18.48
CA PHE A 249 5.59 5.59 17.06
C PHE A 249 6.76 4.61 16.84
N LEU A 250 7.91 4.81 17.51
CA LEU A 250 9.07 3.95 17.33
C LEU A 250 8.79 2.52 17.84
N THR A 251 8.08 2.39 18.95
CA THR A 251 7.70 1.10 19.51
C THR A 251 6.70 0.37 18.61
N ALA A 252 5.59 1.00 18.25
CA ALA A 252 4.54 0.34 17.47
C ALA A 252 5.00 0.02 16.05
N TYR A 253 5.62 1.00 15.37
CA TYR A 253 5.96 0.84 13.96
C TYR A 253 7.24 0.04 13.73
N PHE A 254 8.30 0.25 14.49
CA PHE A 254 9.57 -0.46 14.28
C PHE A 254 9.72 -1.65 15.22
N TYR A 255 9.72 -1.43 16.54
CA TYR A 255 10.03 -2.48 17.49
C TYR A 255 9.04 -3.65 17.40
N ASN A 256 7.74 -3.38 17.46
CA ASN A 256 6.73 -4.42 17.44
C ASN A 256 6.70 -5.19 16.12
N ASN A 257 6.90 -4.52 14.97
CA ASN A 257 6.98 -5.20 13.68
C ASN A 257 8.22 -6.09 13.55
N ILE A 258 9.37 -5.66 14.04
CA ILE A 258 10.62 -6.42 13.95
C ILE A 258 10.62 -7.59 14.93
N PHE A 259 10.16 -7.37 16.16
CA PHE A 259 10.34 -8.34 17.24
C PHE A 259 9.09 -9.14 17.60
N LEU A 260 7.87 -8.63 17.36
CA LEU A 260 6.63 -9.30 17.73
C LEU A 260 5.83 -9.82 16.52
N TYR A 261 5.88 -9.11 15.38
CA TYR A 261 5.12 -9.49 14.19
C TYR A 261 5.86 -10.46 13.29
N THR A 262 7.19 -10.39 13.23
CA THR A 262 8.02 -11.26 12.38
C THR A 262 7.88 -12.73 12.80
N ASP A 263 7.66 -13.61 11.82
CA ASP A 263 7.62 -15.05 12.04
C ASP A 263 9.03 -15.56 12.44
N LYS A 264 9.13 -16.11 13.64
CA LYS A 264 10.38 -16.65 14.21
C LYS A 264 10.48 -18.18 14.09
N SER A 265 9.55 -18.82 13.41
CA SER A 265 9.51 -20.29 13.26
C SER A 265 10.74 -20.85 12.55
N PHE A 266 11.48 -19.99 11.84
CA PHE A 266 12.66 -20.35 11.06
C PHE A 266 13.91 -19.63 11.57
N GLY A 267 15.03 -20.34 11.58
CA GLY A 267 16.33 -19.73 11.92
C GLY A 267 16.78 -18.74 10.85
N ILE A 268 17.62 -17.76 11.23
CA ILE A 268 18.07 -16.66 10.36
C ILE A 268 18.74 -17.15 9.05
N ILE A 269 19.40 -18.31 9.07
CA ILE A 269 20.05 -18.92 7.91
C ILE A 269 19.01 -19.42 6.88
N ALA A 270 17.83 -19.88 7.33
CA ALA A 270 16.78 -20.36 6.46
C ALA A 270 15.97 -19.22 5.82
N MET A 271 15.96 -18.04 6.40
CA MET A 271 15.14 -16.90 5.95
C MET A 271 15.31 -16.54 4.46
N PRO A 272 16.54 -16.43 3.88
CA PRO A 272 16.69 -16.14 2.45
C PRO A 272 16.10 -17.23 1.55
N PHE A 273 16.21 -18.51 1.93
CA PHE A 273 15.65 -19.63 1.18
C PHE A 273 14.11 -19.63 1.23
N ILE A 274 13.56 -19.30 2.38
CA ILE A 274 12.11 -19.14 2.56
C ILE A 274 11.59 -17.95 1.73
N ALA A 275 12.31 -16.83 1.73
CA ALA A 275 11.96 -15.69 0.89
C ALA A 275 12.02 -16.04 -0.60
N ALA A 276 13.02 -16.80 -1.04
CA ALA A 276 13.11 -17.31 -2.41
C ALA A 276 11.93 -18.24 -2.75
N TYR A 277 11.60 -19.20 -1.87
CA TYR A 277 10.44 -20.08 -2.03
C TYR A 277 9.13 -19.30 -2.13
N ARG A 278 8.89 -18.34 -1.21
CA ARG A 278 7.71 -17.47 -1.21
C ARG A 278 7.64 -16.63 -2.49
N THR A 279 8.77 -16.14 -3.00
CA THR A 279 8.86 -15.40 -4.26
C THR A 279 8.47 -16.28 -5.44
N VAL A 280 8.99 -17.50 -5.54
CA VAL A 280 8.65 -18.44 -6.62
C VAL A 280 7.16 -18.81 -6.56
N ARG A 281 6.65 -19.19 -5.39
CA ARG A 281 5.22 -19.50 -5.19
C ARG A 281 4.33 -18.32 -5.55
N GLY A 282 4.68 -17.10 -5.09
CA GLY A 282 3.96 -15.88 -5.42
C GLY A 282 4.02 -15.55 -6.92
N SER A 283 5.16 -15.81 -7.60
CA SER A 283 5.30 -15.60 -9.04
C SER A 283 4.39 -16.55 -9.84
N ILE A 284 4.25 -17.80 -9.40
CA ILE A 284 3.36 -18.79 -10.04
C ILE A 284 1.90 -18.33 -9.89
N ALA A 285 1.49 -17.91 -8.69
CA ALA A 285 0.13 -17.43 -8.44
C ALA A 285 -0.21 -16.14 -9.22
N ASN A 286 0.80 -15.36 -9.60
CA ASN A 286 0.66 -14.07 -10.28
C ASN A 286 1.39 -14.07 -11.64
N PHE A 287 1.33 -15.18 -12.37
CA PHE A 287 2.10 -15.38 -13.60
C PHE A 287 1.83 -14.29 -14.66
N GLY A 288 0.65 -13.67 -14.66
CA GLY A 288 0.25 -12.64 -15.61
C GLY A 288 1.23 -11.47 -15.69
N TYR A 289 1.75 -10.99 -14.56
CA TYR A 289 2.80 -9.96 -14.54
C TYR A 289 4.19 -10.53 -14.18
N ALA A 290 4.27 -11.65 -13.48
CA ALA A 290 5.55 -12.25 -13.08
C ALA A 290 6.32 -12.81 -14.29
N LEU A 291 5.63 -13.37 -15.28
CA LEU A 291 6.26 -13.84 -16.52
C LEU A 291 6.92 -12.70 -17.32
N PRO A 292 6.26 -11.56 -17.59
CA PRO A 292 6.92 -10.36 -18.11
C PRO A 292 8.15 -9.93 -17.32
N ILE A 293 8.09 -9.93 -15.98
CA ILE A 293 9.24 -9.57 -15.15
C ILE A 293 10.41 -10.50 -15.40
N LEU A 294 10.19 -11.81 -15.29
CA LEU A 294 11.22 -12.83 -15.50
C LEU A 294 11.84 -12.72 -16.90
N PHE A 295 11.00 -12.62 -17.93
CA PHE A 295 11.43 -12.45 -19.33
C PHE A 295 12.28 -11.18 -19.48
N GLY A 296 11.84 -10.06 -18.93
CA GLY A 296 12.55 -8.78 -19.00
C GLY A 296 13.90 -8.82 -18.29
N LEU A 297 13.96 -9.40 -17.08
CA LEU A 297 15.21 -9.54 -16.33
C LEU A 297 16.21 -10.45 -17.07
N ILE A 298 15.77 -11.59 -17.59
CA ILE A 298 16.61 -12.50 -18.39
C ILE A 298 17.12 -11.78 -19.65
N TRP A 299 16.23 -11.11 -20.38
CA TRP A 299 16.59 -10.35 -21.58
C TRP A 299 17.63 -9.27 -21.27
N PHE A 300 17.48 -8.56 -20.14
CA PHE A 300 18.41 -7.52 -19.72
C PHE A 300 19.77 -8.11 -19.35
N MET A 301 19.80 -9.21 -18.60
CA MET A 301 21.03 -9.86 -18.17
C MET A 301 21.83 -10.46 -19.33
N PHE A 302 21.15 -11.10 -20.30
CA PHE A 302 21.82 -11.93 -21.30
C PHE A 302 21.68 -11.41 -22.74
N GLY A 303 20.59 -10.73 -23.08
CA GLY A 303 20.23 -10.42 -24.48
C GLY A 303 20.47 -8.99 -24.91
N MET A 304 20.41 -8.02 -24.02
CA MET A 304 20.11 -6.67 -24.43
C MET A 304 21.28 -5.81 -24.88
N ASN A 305 22.42 -5.85 -24.29
CA ASN A 305 23.40 -4.83 -24.62
C ASN A 305 24.83 -5.29 -24.33
N ARG A 306 25.55 -5.69 -25.38
CA ARG A 306 26.97 -6.05 -25.29
C ARG A 306 27.87 -4.90 -24.81
N LYS A 307 27.36 -3.67 -24.74
CA LYS A 307 28.10 -2.49 -24.26
C LYS A 307 28.03 -2.29 -22.75
N LEU A 308 27.09 -2.97 -22.05
CA LEU A 308 27.02 -2.93 -20.58
C LEU A 308 27.99 -3.95 -19.99
N SER A 309 28.66 -3.59 -18.91
CA SER A 309 29.46 -4.52 -18.10
C SER A 309 28.56 -5.58 -17.47
N LYS A 310 29.15 -6.71 -17.02
CA LYS A 310 28.38 -7.76 -16.33
C LYS A 310 27.64 -7.20 -15.12
N CYS A 311 28.29 -6.37 -14.28
CA CYS A 311 27.66 -5.76 -13.11
C CYS A 311 26.46 -4.88 -13.48
N GLU A 312 26.55 -4.12 -14.57
CA GLU A 312 25.45 -3.28 -15.05
C GLU A 312 24.24 -4.11 -15.52
N ARG A 313 24.47 -5.26 -16.13
CA ARG A 313 23.40 -6.14 -16.59
C ARG A 313 22.65 -6.82 -15.46
N PHE A 314 23.31 -7.11 -14.35
CA PHE A 314 22.70 -7.76 -13.19
C PHE A 314 22.05 -6.78 -12.20
N ALA A 315 22.26 -5.45 -12.34
CA ALA A 315 21.74 -4.47 -11.43
C ALA A 315 20.20 -4.51 -11.24
N PRO A 316 19.35 -4.57 -12.30
CA PRO A 316 17.91 -4.69 -12.12
C PRO A 316 17.47 -5.97 -11.41
N ALA A 317 18.15 -7.09 -11.70
CA ALA A 317 17.89 -8.36 -11.01
C ALA A 317 18.29 -8.30 -9.53
N ALA A 318 19.39 -7.63 -9.20
CA ALA A 318 19.79 -7.40 -7.81
C ALA A 318 18.73 -6.57 -7.07
N LEU A 319 18.22 -5.47 -7.65
CA LEU A 319 17.14 -4.69 -7.05
C LEU A 319 15.91 -5.56 -6.76
N PHE A 320 15.51 -6.39 -7.73
CA PHE A 320 14.39 -7.33 -7.58
C PHE A 320 14.63 -8.32 -6.43
N VAL A 321 15.80 -8.95 -6.38
CA VAL A 321 16.14 -9.93 -5.32
C VAL A 321 16.11 -9.27 -3.95
N PHE A 322 16.74 -8.08 -3.79
CA PHE A 322 16.74 -7.38 -2.51
C PHE A 322 15.35 -6.89 -2.10
N LEU A 323 14.50 -6.51 -3.06
CA LEU A 323 13.10 -6.20 -2.77
C LEU A 323 12.38 -7.42 -2.19
N MET A 324 12.48 -8.58 -2.88
CA MET A 324 11.82 -9.81 -2.45
C MET A 324 12.34 -10.33 -1.10
N LEU A 325 13.65 -10.21 -0.86
CA LEU A 325 14.23 -10.51 0.44
C LEU A 325 13.61 -9.62 1.54
N GLY A 326 13.58 -8.30 1.34
CA GLY A 326 13.01 -7.37 2.31
C GLY A 326 11.54 -7.66 2.62
N VAL A 327 10.76 -8.00 1.60
CA VAL A 327 9.32 -8.25 1.71
C VAL A 327 9.01 -9.61 2.38
N PHE A 328 9.74 -10.66 2.02
CA PHE A 328 9.38 -12.03 2.39
C PHE A 328 10.22 -12.64 3.51
N ILE A 329 11.21 -11.93 4.04
CA ILE A 329 12.06 -12.46 5.12
C ILE A 329 11.28 -12.59 6.45
N GLY A 330 10.29 -11.72 6.69
CA GLY A 330 9.45 -11.76 7.89
C GLY A 330 8.27 -12.73 7.72
N ARG A 331 7.17 -12.26 7.16
CA ARG A 331 5.97 -13.04 6.85
C ARG A 331 5.76 -13.20 5.36
N GLY A 332 4.92 -14.15 4.93
CA GLY A 332 4.59 -14.38 3.53
C GLY A 332 3.09 -14.37 3.30
N LEU A 333 2.51 -13.19 3.11
CA LEU A 333 1.11 -13.05 2.72
C LEU A 333 1.01 -12.92 1.20
N PRO A 334 -0.08 -13.44 0.57
CA PRO A 334 -0.22 -13.45 -0.89
C PRO A 334 -0.07 -12.07 -1.55
N TYR A 335 -0.63 -11.01 -0.96
CA TYR A 335 -0.59 -9.66 -1.49
C TYR A 335 0.79 -8.98 -1.42
N TYR A 336 1.75 -9.54 -0.66
CA TYR A 336 3.13 -9.03 -0.62
C TYR A 336 3.84 -9.15 -1.97
N MET A 337 3.39 -10.05 -2.83
CA MET A 337 3.98 -10.20 -4.17
C MET A 337 3.68 -9.00 -5.08
N LEU A 338 2.63 -8.22 -4.81
CA LEU A 338 2.19 -7.10 -5.65
C LEU A 338 3.31 -6.09 -5.95
N ILE A 339 4.12 -5.75 -4.95
CA ILE A 339 5.19 -4.75 -5.12
C ILE A 339 6.20 -5.13 -6.20
N SER A 340 6.37 -6.44 -6.50
CA SER A 340 7.24 -6.92 -7.57
C SER A 340 6.79 -6.45 -8.96
N ALA A 341 5.49 -6.14 -9.12
CA ALA A 341 4.94 -5.63 -10.37
C ALA A 341 5.61 -4.33 -10.84
N SER A 342 6.26 -3.58 -9.94
CA SER A 342 7.09 -2.40 -10.29
C SER A 342 8.18 -2.68 -11.34
N PHE A 343 8.53 -3.96 -11.57
CA PHE A 343 9.50 -4.40 -12.58
C PHE A 343 8.86 -4.82 -13.91
N ALA A 344 7.54 -4.89 -14.02
CA ALA A 344 6.85 -5.43 -15.20
C ALA A 344 7.16 -4.66 -16.50
N ALA A 345 7.43 -3.36 -16.40
CA ALA A 345 7.81 -2.53 -17.54
C ALA A 345 9.09 -3.00 -18.26
N ILE A 346 10.01 -3.69 -17.55
CA ILE A 346 11.24 -4.22 -18.15
C ILE A 346 10.89 -5.31 -19.17
N GLY A 347 9.87 -6.14 -18.86
CA GLY A 347 9.37 -7.16 -19.78
C GLY A 347 8.71 -6.58 -21.02
N ALA A 348 7.88 -5.56 -20.84
CA ALA A 348 7.26 -4.85 -21.97
C ALA A 348 8.32 -4.16 -22.85
N ALA A 349 9.34 -3.54 -22.25
CA ALA A 349 10.46 -2.97 -22.97
C ALA A 349 11.23 -4.03 -23.80
N ALA A 350 11.46 -5.20 -23.22
CA ALA A 350 12.09 -6.32 -23.89
C ALA A 350 11.25 -6.80 -25.10
N ALA A 351 9.96 -7.03 -24.88
CA ALA A 351 9.04 -7.50 -25.90
C ALA A 351 8.97 -6.52 -27.10
N ILE A 352 8.81 -5.22 -26.83
CA ILE A 352 8.78 -4.19 -27.88
C ILE A 352 10.14 -4.15 -28.63
N SER A 353 11.26 -4.18 -27.90
CA SER A 353 12.59 -4.15 -28.53
C SER A 353 12.84 -5.33 -29.47
N LEU A 354 12.38 -6.52 -29.10
CA LEU A 354 12.48 -7.72 -29.95
C LEU A 354 11.52 -7.68 -31.13
N SER A 355 10.35 -7.06 -30.96
CA SER A 355 9.33 -6.91 -32.00
C SER A 355 9.57 -5.70 -32.90
N GLU A 356 10.56 -4.86 -32.62
CA GLU A 356 10.84 -3.64 -33.39
C GLU A 356 10.98 -3.87 -34.91
N PRO A 357 11.65 -4.92 -35.40
CA PRO A 357 11.73 -5.22 -36.85
C PRO A 357 10.35 -5.49 -37.48
N LEU A 358 9.45 -6.12 -36.73
CA LEU A 358 8.08 -6.39 -37.16
C LEU A 358 7.22 -5.11 -37.12
N ILE A 359 7.31 -4.35 -36.03
CA ILE A 359 6.63 -3.07 -35.86
C ILE A 359 7.01 -2.09 -36.97
N ASN A 360 8.28 -2.05 -37.40
CA ASN A 360 8.75 -1.19 -38.48
C ASN A 360 8.20 -1.61 -39.86
N LYS A 361 7.83 -2.89 -40.05
CA LYS A 361 7.17 -3.37 -41.29
C LYS A 361 5.69 -2.96 -41.33
N LEU A 362 5.07 -2.74 -40.19
CA LEU A 362 3.69 -2.23 -40.10
C LEU A 362 3.70 -0.74 -40.47
N ARG A 363 3.43 -0.43 -41.74
CA ARG A 363 3.30 0.96 -42.25
C ARG A 363 1.97 1.59 -41.83
N ALA A 364 1.63 1.46 -40.54
CA ALA A 364 0.37 1.97 -40.02
C ALA A 364 0.43 3.48 -39.76
N ASP A 365 -0.61 4.18 -40.14
CA ASP A 365 -0.77 5.60 -39.90
C ASP A 365 -0.97 5.90 -38.42
N LYS A 366 -0.81 7.18 -38.01
CA LYS A 366 -1.01 7.60 -36.63
C LYS A 366 -2.44 7.31 -36.13
N SER A 367 -3.45 7.36 -37.01
CA SER A 367 -4.84 7.04 -36.71
C SER A 367 -5.04 5.56 -36.32
N VAL A 368 -4.37 4.64 -37.03
CA VAL A 368 -4.40 3.21 -36.73
C VAL A 368 -3.80 2.91 -35.36
N TRP A 369 -2.67 3.56 -35.04
CA TRP A 369 -2.03 3.41 -33.72
C TRP A 369 -2.89 4.00 -32.59
N ALA A 370 -3.55 5.14 -32.83
CA ALA A 370 -4.47 5.72 -31.86
C ALA A 370 -5.70 4.82 -31.64
N ALA A 371 -6.28 4.29 -32.72
CA ALA A 371 -7.36 3.34 -32.64
C ALA A 371 -6.97 2.06 -31.88
N ALA A 372 -5.78 1.50 -32.16
CA ALA A 372 -5.26 0.33 -31.44
C ALA A 372 -5.09 0.60 -29.95
N ALA A 373 -4.58 1.78 -29.56
CA ALA A 373 -4.46 2.18 -28.16
C ALA A 373 -5.85 2.31 -27.50
N SER A 374 -6.83 2.93 -28.17
CA SER A 374 -8.20 3.05 -27.64
C SER A 374 -8.88 1.68 -27.49
N VAL A 375 -8.73 0.81 -28.50
CA VAL A 375 -9.27 -0.56 -28.44
C VAL A 375 -8.59 -1.36 -27.32
N SER A 376 -7.28 -1.22 -27.11
CA SER A 376 -6.59 -1.90 -26.01
C SER A 376 -7.11 -1.47 -24.64
N VAL A 377 -7.39 -0.17 -24.43
CA VAL A 377 -8.00 0.33 -23.19
C VAL A 377 -9.40 -0.27 -23.01
N ALA A 378 -10.28 -0.15 -24.01
CA ALA A 378 -11.65 -0.67 -23.94
C ALA A 378 -11.68 -2.18 -23.69
N ALA A 379 -10.84 -2.94 -24.39
CA ALA A 379 -10.73 -4.39 -24.22
C ALA A 379 -10.23 -4.78 -22.83
N CYS A 380 -9.20 -4.10 -22.31
CA CYS A 380 -8.68 -4.39 -20.97
C CYS A 380 -9.68 -4.01 -19.86
N ILE A 381 -10.46 -2.93 -20.04
CA ILE A 381 -11.55 -2.60 -19.12
C ILE A 381 -12.63 -3.68 -19.14
N ALA A 382 -13.07 -4.14 -20.33
CA ALA A 382 -14.04 -5.21 -20.42
C ALA A 382 -13.53 -6.55 -19.84
N LEU A 383 -12.26 -6.88 -20.12
CA LEU A 383 -11.63 -8.08 -19.59
C LEU A 383 -11.42 -8.01 -18.07
N SER A 384 -11.25 -6.81 -17.49
CA SER A 384 -11.08 -6.68 -16.04
C SER A 384 -12.31 -7.15 -15.25
N TYR A 385 -13.52 -6.96 -15.80
CA TYR A 385 -14.74 -7.53 -15.23
C TYR A 385 -14.74 -9.08 -15.24
N LEU A 386 -14.21 -9.69 -16.29
CA LEU A 386 -14.14 -11.15 -16.41
C LEU A 386 -12.99 -11.79 -15.61
N CYS A 387 -11.93 -11.03 -15.40
CA CYS A 387 -10.71 -11.52 -14.74
C CYS A 387 -10.66 -11.24 -13.23
N THR A 388 -11.53 -10.37 -12.70
CA THR A 388 -11.57 -10.08 -11.27
C THR A 388 -12.32 -11.15 -10.50
N ASP A 389 -11.78 -11.55 -9.35
CA ASP A 389 -12.47 -12.42 -8.40
C ASP A 389 -13.53 -11.67 -7.56
N ASN A 390 -13.62 -10.33 -7.71
CA ASN A 390 -14.46 -9.49 -6.86
C ASN A 390 -15.88 -9.28 -7.41
N SER A 391 -16.14 -9.60 -8.70
CA SER A 391 -17.39 -9.27 -9.39
C SER A 391 -18.66 -9.79 -8.70
N TYR A 392 -18.58 -10.92 -7.98
CA TYR A 392 -19.71 -11.45 -7.20
C TYR A 392 -20.25 -10.43 -6.18
N PHE A 393 -19.38 -9.59 -5.63
CA PHE A 393 -19.73 -8.66 -4.54
C PHE A 393 -20.51 -7.43 -5.04
N MET A 394 -20.51 -7.16 -6.34
CA MET A 394 -21.34 -6.10 -6.94
C MET A 394 -22.85 -6.38 -6.83
N ALA A 395 -23.24 -7.66 -6.64
CA ALA A 395 -24.63 -8.05 -6.48
C ALA A 395 -25.17 -7.84 -5.05
N TYR A 396 -24.33 -7.48 -4.09
CA TYR A 396 -24.75 -7.27 -2.71
C TYR A 396 -25.33 -5.86 -2.55
N ASP A 397 -26.46 -5.77 -1.86
CA ASP A 397 -26.98 -4.47 -1.44
C ASP A 397 -26.18 -3.96 -0.23
N ARG A 398 -25.80 -2.70 -0.29
CA ARG A 398 -25.09 -2.03 0.80
C ARG A 398 -25.88 -2.08 2.10
N ASP A 399 -27.20 -1.93 2.02
CA ASP A 399 -28.10 -1.91 3.17
C ASP A 399 -28.27 -3.27 3.84
N ASP A 400 -27.93 -4.35 3.13
CA ASP A 400 -27.98 -5.72 3.65
C ASP A 400 -26.69 -6.12 4.38
N LEU A 401 -25.64 -5.33 4.28
CA LEU A 401 -24.39 -5.62 4.98
C LEU A 401 -24.55 -5.49 6.50
N PRO A 402 -23.93 -6.37 7.31
CA PRO A 402 -23.94 -6.27 8.78
C PRO A 402 -23.56 -4.91 9.31
N GLN A 403 -22.56 -4.27 8.70
CA GLN A 403 -22.08 -2.94 9.07
C GLN A 403 -23.19 -1.89 9.00
N ASN A 404 -23.96 -1.88 7.93
CA ASN A 404 -25.04 -0.92 7.74
C ASN A 404 -26.31 -1.30 8.53
N LYS A 405 -26.60 -2.61 8.68
CA LYS A 405 -27.69 -3.07 9.56
C LYS A 405 -27.47 -2.63 11.00
N PHE A 406 -26.28 -2.86 11.55
CA PHE A 406 -25.97 -2.46 12.93
C PHE A 406 -25.89 -0.94 13.08
N ALA A 407 -25.34 -0.23 12.09
CA ALA A 407 -25.33 1.23 12.11
C ALA A 407 -26.74 1.83 12.18
N ARG A 408 -27.73 1.27 11.47
CA ARG A 408 -29.10 1.71 11.54
C ARG A 408 -29.74 1.45 12.90
N ILE A 409 -29.46 0.30 13.52
CA ILE A 409 -29.96 -0.02 14.86
C ILE A 409 -29.39 1.00 15.86
N ILE A 410 -28.07 1.22 15.86
CA ILE A 410 -27.40 2.15 16.75
C ILE A 410 -27.94 3.59 16.55
N ALA A 411 -28.01 4.05 15.28
CA ALA A 411 -28.48 5.39 14.96
C ALA A 411 -29.95 5.62 15.30
N SER A 412 -30.78 4.56 15.42
CA SER A 412 -32.15 4.70 15.91
C SER A 412 -32.26 4.93 17.40
N GLU A 413 -31.20 4.63 18.17
CA GLU A 413 -31.15 4.78 19.62
C GLU A 413 -30.34 6.02 20.04
N THR A 414 -29.26 6.35 19.32
CA THR A 414 -28.38 7.49 19.65
C THR A 414 -27.53 7.94 18.46
N ASP A 415 -27.27 9.25 18.37
CA ASP A 415 -26.42 9.84 17.33
C ASP A 415 -24.92 9.82 17.70
N ASP A 416 -24.57 9.64 18.97
CA ASP A 416 -23.19 9.68 19.50
C ASP A 416 -22.83 8.39 20.25
N ALA A 417 -22.91 7.26 19.55
CA ALA A 417 -22.57 5.96 20.12
C ALA A 417 -21.08 5.72 20.14
N ASP A 418 -20.55 5.28 21.28
CA ASP A 418 -19.23 4.71 21.39
C ASP A 418 -19.29 3.19 21.11
N ILE A 419 -18.52 2.74 20.11
CA ILE A 419 -18.48 1.33 19.71
C ILE A 419 -17.08 0.73 19.81
N LEU A 420 -17.02 -0.55 20.12
CA LEU A 420 -15.81 -1.36 20.06
C LEU A 420 -15.99 -2.57 19.13
N PHE A 421 -15.07 -2.75 18.18
CA PHE A 421 -14.98 -4.00 17.44
C PHE A 421 -14.06 -4.98 18.17
N TYR A 422 -14.66 -6.04 18.71
CA TYR A 422 -14.00 -6.95 19.66
C TYR A 422 -13.49 -8.22 19.01
N GLY A 423 -12.26 -8.59 19.31
CA GLY A 423 -11.72 -9.93 19.13
C GLY A 423 -11.16 -10.26 17.74
N ALA A 424 -11.22 -9.35 16.76
CA ALA A 424 -10.69 -9.54 15.41
C ALA A 424 -10.21 -8.20 14.79
N LEU A 425 -9.59 -8.27 13.59
CA LEU A 425 -9.26 -7.11 12.76
C LEU A 425 -10.53 -6.36 12.35
N ASP A 426 -10.44 -5.04 12.19
CA ASP A 426 -11.56 -4.18 11.83
C ASP A 426 -12.28 -4.67 10.57
N SER A 427 -13.55 -4.99 10.73
CA SER A 427 -14.43 -5.45 9.65
C SER A 427 -15.34 -4.33 9.08
N GLY A 428 -14.97 -3.06 9.29
CA GLY A 428 -15.60 -1.90 8.67
C GLY A 428 -16.82 -1.34 9.41
N PHE A 429 -17.03 -1.68 10.67
CA PHE A 429 -18.19 -1.18 11.44
C PHE A 429 -18.07 0.29 11.84
N TYR A 430 -16.87 0.86 11.89
CA TYR A 430 -16.66 2.28 12.19
C TYR A 430 -17.00 3.22 11.03
N MET A 431 -17.04 2.73 9.79
CA MET A 431 -17.27 3.58 8.63
C MET A 431 -18.70 4.11 8.53
N PRO A 432 -19.78 3.29 8.56
CA PRO A 432 -21.14 3.76 8.38
C PRO A 432 -21.63 4.64 9.54
N LEU A 433 -21.11 4.44 10.74
CA LEU A 433 -21.48 5.19 11.95
C LEU A 433 -20.87 6.59 12.05
N ARG A 434 -19.90 6.93 11.18
CA ARG A 434 -19.13 8.18 11.25
C ARG A 434 -18.42 8.41 12.60
N THR A 435 -18.37 7.43 13.49
CA THR A 435 -17.70 7.50 14.78
C THR A 435 -16.21 7.27 14.63
N VAL A 436 -15.44 7.81 15.55
CA VAL A 436 -14.01 7.56 15.74
C VAL A 436 -13.86 6.64 16.94
N PRO A 437 -13.09 5.56 16.85
CA PRO A 437 -12.86 4.70 18.01
C PRO A 437 -12.30 5.50 19.20
N GLU A 438 -12.90 5.32 20.37
CA GLU A 438 -12.45 5.98 21.62
C GLU A 438 -11.29 5.21 22.28
N TYR A 439 -11.12 3.93 21.96
CA TYR A 439 -10.15 3.02 22.59
C TYR A 439 -8.90 2.84 21.74
N ARG A 440 -7.73 2.85 22.41
CA ARG A 440 -6.44 2.64 21.75
C ARG A 440 -6.42 1.34 20.95
N TYR A 441 -6.92 0.26 21.51
CA TYR A 441 -7.03 -1.05 20.84
C TYR A 441 -8.44 -1.26 20.29
N PHE A 442 -8.80 -0.48 19.27
CA PHE A 442 -10.12 -0.47 18.63
C PHE A 442 -10.48 -1.77 17.90
N CYS A 443 -9.49 -2.59 17.58
CA CYS A 443 -9.62 -3.94 17.01
C CYS A 443 -8.44 -4.81 17.47
N ARG A 444 -8.48 -6.12 17.21
CA ARG A 444 -7.35 -7.03 17.50
C ARG A 444 -6.54 -7.29 16.24
N LEU A 445 -5.33 -6.76 16.21
CA LEU A 445 -4.37 -7.00 15.12
C LEU A 445 -3.76 -8.40 15.26
N ASN A 446 -3.28 -8.93 14.13
CA ASN A 446 -2.61 -10.24 14.07
C ASN A 446 -1.13 -10.19 14.51
N ILE A 447 -0.88 -9.53 15.64
CA ILE A 447 0.43 -9.38 16.28
C ILE A 447 0.38 -9.95 17.69
N ASN A 448 1.48 -10.57 18.15
CA ASN A 448 1.57 -11.08 19.50
C ASN A 448 1.85 -9.96 20.50
N LEU A 449 0.82 -9.25 20.91
CA LEU A 449 0.85 -8.14 21.87
C LEU A 449 -0.17 -8.43 22.99
N PRO A 450 0.23 -9.07 24.11
CA PRO A 450 -0.67 -9.43 25.20
C PRO A 450 -1.50 -8.27 25.74
N GLU A 451 -0.88 -7.08 25.93
CA GLU A 451 -1.54 -5.86 26.37
C GLU A 451 -2.80 -5.52 25.55
N MET A 452 -2.76 -5.75 24.23
CA MET A 452 -3.90 -5.49 23.35
C MET A 452 -5.09 -6.41 23.68
N TYR A 453 -4.83 -7.65 24.05
CA TYR A 453 -5.89 -8.61 24.42
C TYR A 453 -6.47 -8.27 25.79
N GLU A 454 -5.61 -8.00 26.76
CA GLU A 454 -5.99 -7.66 28.14
C GLU A 454 -6.80 -6.35 28.19
N GLU A 455 -6.38 -5.34 27.46
CA GLU A 455 -7.08 -4.04 27.41
C GLU A 455 -8.45 -4.16 26.71
N GLN A 456 -8.58 -4.90 25.60
CA GLN A 456 -9.89 -5.11 25.01
C GLN A 456 -10.84 -5.88 25.92
N ASP A 457 -10.34 -6.90 26.61
CA ASP A 457 -11.14 -7.65 27.58
C ASP A 457 -11.55 -6.75 28.75
N ARG A 458 -10.65 -5.87 29.23
CA ARG A 458 -10.95 -4.87 30.27
C ARG A 458 -12.01 -3.88 29.82
N TYR A 459 -11.93 -3.30 28.60
CA TYR A 459 -12.94 -2.38 28.08
C TYR A 459 -14.34 -2.99 28.10
N VAL A 460 -14.46 -4.25 27.72
CA VAL A 460 -15.73 -4.98 27.69
C VAL A 460 -16.20 -5.34 29.10
N MET A 461 -15.33 -5.85 29.97
CA MET A 461 -15.69 -6.22 31.35
C MET A 461 -16.10 -5.02 32.21
N GLU A 462 -15.48 -3.87 32.01
CA GLU A 462 -15.84 -2.61 32.71
C GLU A 462 -17.07 -1.91 32.10
N GLY A 463 -17.62 -2.43 30.99
CA GLY A 463 -18.79 -1.84 30.32
C GLY A 463 -18.51 -0.45 29.76
N LEU A 464 -17.31 -0.18 29.23
CA LEU A 464 -16.94 1.14 28.74
C LEU A 464 -17.62 1.48 27.42
N PRO A 465 -17.61 0.66 26.35
CA PRO A 465 -18.32 0.92 25.11
C PRO A 465 -19.85 0.90 25.32
N ASP A 466 -20.57 1.77 24.61
CA ASP A 466 -22.04 1.69 24.57
C ASP A 466 -22.49 0.46 23.81
N TYR A 467 -21.77 0.15 22.72
CA TYR A 467 -21.99 -1.04 21.90
C TYR A 467 -20.69 -1.80 21.63
N VAL A 468 -20.80 -3.13 21.61
CA VAL A 468 -19.72 -4.01 21.21
C VAL A 468 -20.18 -4.84 20.01
N VAL A 469 -19.38 -4.86 18.95
CA VAL A 469 -19.57 -5.77 17.81
C VAL A 469 -18.56 -6.89 17.92
N ALA A 470 -19.02 -8.13 17.95
CA ALA A 470 -18.16 -9.31 17.99
C ALA A 470 -18.54 -10.29 16.86
N GLY A 471 -17.54 -10.98 16.34
CA GLY A 471 -17.73 -11.97 15.26
C GLY A 471 -17.05 -13.28 15.59
N LYS A 472 -15.76 -13.40 15.32
CA LYS A 472 -14.98 -14.64 15.54
C LYS A 472 -14.85 -15.08 17.02
N ARG A 473 -15.03 -14.15 17.94
CA ARG A 473 -15.01 -14.40 19.40
C ARG A 473 -16.27 -13.83 20.01
N THR A 474 -16.79 -14.49 20.99
CA THR A 474 -17.85 -13.97 21.87
C THR A 474 -17.24 -13.11 22.96
N ILE A 475 -17.99 -12.12 23.45
CA ILE A 475 -17.60 -11.37 24.64
C ILE A 475 -17.64 -12.28 25.88
N PRO A 476 -16.91 -11.96 26.98
CA PRO A 476 -17.01 -12.69 28.24
C PRO A 476 -18.46 -12.75 28.76
N GLN A 477 -18.85 -13.89 29.37
CA GLN A 477 -20.23 -14.13 29.82
C GLN A 477 -20.69 -13.15 30.90
N ASP A 478 -19.76 -12.72 31.76
CA ASP A 478 -20.04 -11.82 32.87
C ASP A 478 -19.97 -10.32 32.48
N ALA A 479 -19.73 -10.01 31.21
CA ALA A 479 -19.68 -8.65 30.72
C ALA A 479 -21.10 -8.02 30.75
N PRO A 480 -21.23 -6.73 31.10
CA PRO A 480 -22.53 -6.07 31.29
C PRO A 480 -23.18 -5.69 29.95
N TYR A 481 -23.37 -6.65 29.07
CA TYR A 481 -23.95 -6.48 27.74
C TYR A 481 -25.02 -7.51 27.43
N GLU A 482 -26.01 -7.09 26.65
CA GLU A 482 -27.04 -7.97 26.07
C GLU A 482 -26.96 -7.97 24.53
N PRO A 483 -27.17 -9.12 23.87
CA PRO A 483 -27.23 -9.17 22.41
C PRO A 483 -28.51 -8.50 21.90
N VAL A 484 -28.40 -7.58 20.94
CA VAL A 484 -29.55 -6.87 20.35
C VAL A 484 -29.80 -7.26 18.90
N ALA A 485 -28.77 -7.70 18.17
CA ALA A 485 -28.92 -8.15 16.79
C ALA A 485 -27.80 -9.11 16.38
N THR A 486 -28.09 -9.96 15.40
CA THR A 486 -27.12 -10.82 14.73
C THR A 486 -27.24 -10.66 13.22
N ALA A 487 -26.12 -10.84 12.51
CA ALA A 487 -26.10 -10.84 11.06
C ALA A 487 -24.98 -11.75 10.54
N ASP A 488 -25.34 -12.63 9.59
CA ASP A 488 -24.38 -13.51 8.94
C ASP A 488 -23.68 -12.78 7.80
N TYR A 489 -22.39 -13.08 7.63
CA TYR A 489 -21.59 -12.54 6.55
C TYR A 489 -20.60 -13.57 6.02
N SER A 490 -20.47 -13.66 4.71
CA SER A 490 -19.55 -14.56 4.04
C SER A 490 -18.43 -13.77 3.37
N TYR A 491 -17.24 -13.80 3.96
CA TYR A 491 -16.03 -13.32 3.28
C TYR A 491 -15.65 -14.28 2.16
N ARG A 492 -15.36 -13.75 0.98
CA ARG A 492 -14.84 -14.51 -0.16
C ARG A 492 -13.49 -13.92 -0.58
N GLY A 493 -12.56 -14.77 -1.00
CA GLY A 493 -11.22 -14.36 -1.42
C GLY A 493 -10.12 -15.17 -0.73
N TYR A 494 -9.20 -14.55 0.01
CA TYR A 494 -8.09 -15.26 0.66
C TYR A 494 -8.56 -16.29 1.69
N ASP A 495 -9.53 -15.90 2.51
CA ASP A 495 -10.14 -16.74 3.52
C ASP A 495 -11.62 -16.82 3.21
N ASN A 496 -12.08 -17.89 2.59
CA ASN A 496 -13.51 -18.16 2.49
C ASN A 496 -14.01 -18.46 3.91
N LEU A 497 -14.56 -17.45 4.57
CA LEU A 497 -14.92 -17.50 5.98
C LEU A 497 -16.35 -16.99 6.16
N ASP A 498 -17.18 -17.83 6.75
CA ASP A 498 -18.50 -17.45 7.21
C ASP A 498 -18.42 -17.00 8.67
N VAL A 499 -18.98 -15.84 8.97
CA VAL A 499 -18.97 -15.23 10.30
C VAL A 499 -20.36 -14.73 10.64
N THR A 500 -20.85 -15.07 11.82
CA THR A 500 -22.03 -14.42 12.42
C THR A 500 -21.53 -13.29 13.31
N PHE A 501 -21.87 -12.06 12.94
CA PHE A 501 -21.62 -10.91 13.80
C PHE A 501 -22.77 -10.72 14.77
N THR A 502 -22.45 -10.38 16.02
CA THR A 502 -23.42 -10.03 17.06
C THR A 502 -23.16 -8.61 17.53
N LEU A 503 -24.20 -7.81 17.52
CA LEU A 503 -24.23 -6.49 18.16
C LEU A 503 -24.70 -6.66 19.60
N TYR A 504 -23.90 -6.19 20.54
CA TYR A 504 -24.21 -6.16 21.97
C TYR A 504 -24.41 -4.70 22.40
N ARG A 505 -25.39 -4.47 23.27
CA ARG A 505 -25.68 -3.20 23.92
C ARG A 505 -25.39 -3.30 25.41
N ARG A 506 -24.84 -2.24 26.01
CA ARG A 506 -24.56 -2.19 27.44
C ARG A 506 -25.86 -2.22 28.28
N ILE A 507 -25.90 -3.09 29.29
CA ILE A 507 -27.03 -3.20 30.23
C ILE A 507 -26.97 -2.03 31.22
N GLY A 508 -28.10 -1.31 31.43
CA GLY A 508 -28.21 -0.21 32.41
C GLY A 508 -27.73 1.16 31.90
N GLY A 509 -27.43 1.28 30.62
CA GLY A 509 -26.96 2.53 29.97
C GLY A 509 -28.08 3.44 29.46
N GLY A 510 -29.09 3.70 30.23
CA GLY A 510 -30.10 4.71 29.93
C GLY A 510 -29.80 6.04 30.63
N ASN A 511 -28.81 6.80 30.19
CA ASN A 511 -28.65 8.25 30.25
C ASN A 511 -27.16 8.59 29.97
N GLY A 512 -26.86 9.25 28.88
CA GLY A 512 -25.52 9.62 28.39
C GLY A 512 -24.66 10.50 29.34
N ALA A 513 -25.07 10.70 30.60
CA ALA A 513 -24.34 11.47 31.59
C ALA A 513 -23.10 10.75 32.18
N SER A 514 -23.11 9.40 32.28
CA SER A 514 -22.01 8.63 32.89
C SER A 514 -20.85 8.40 31.87
N ALA A 515 -21.19 8.13 30.61
CA ALA A 515 -20.21 7.97 29.54
C ALA A 515 -19.49 9.29 29.23
N SER A 516 -20.25 10.40 29.20
CA SER A 516 -19.72 11.77 29.05
C SER A 516 -18.78 12.17 30.20
N ALA A 517 -19.09 11.80 31.44
CA ALA A 517 -18.23 12.07 32.60
C ALA A 517 -16.93 11.25 32.56
N HIS A 518 -16.99 9.99 32.14
CA HIS A 518 -15.79 9.13 31.95
C HIS A 518 -14.97 9.57 30.75
N ARG A 519 -15.63 9.93 29.64
CA ARG A 519 -15.03 10.54 28.44
C ARG A 519 -14.26 11.81 28.81
N ASN A 520 -14.87 12.71 29.58
CA ASN A 520 -14.21 13.92 30.06
C ASN A 520 -13.06 13.63 31.05
N ALA A 521 -13.16 12.58 31.86
CA ALA A 521 -12.07 12.15 32.74
C ALA A 521 -10.89 11.52 31.97
N LEU A 522 -11.15 10.77 30.91
CA LEU A 522 -10.10 10.23 30.02
C LEU A 522 -9.44 11.32 29.19
N LEU A 523 -10.23 12.27 28.65
CA LEU A 523 -9.73 13.45 27.96
C LEU A 523 -8.91 14.35 28.91
N LEU A 524 -9.35 14.54 30.11
CA LEU A 524 -8.62 15.30 31.16
C LEU A 524 -7.35 14.58 31.61
N LYS A 525 -7.36 13.24 31.70
CA LYS A 525 -6.14 12.45 31.98
C LYS A 525 -5.15 12.50 30.82
N ALA A 526 -5.62 12.41 29.57
CA ALA A 526 -4.79 12.56 28.37
C ALA A 526 -4.22 13.99 28.28
N PHE A 527 -5.03 15.01 28.56
CA PHE A 527 -4.63 16.42 28.61
C PHE A 527 -3.65 16.71 29.75
N ALA A 528 -3.86 16.12 30.93
CA ALA A 528 -2.97 16.25 32.08
C ALA A 528 -1.63 15.51 31.83
N LYS A 529 -1.63 14.37 31.14
CA LYS A 529 -0.42 13.66 30.72
C LYS A 529 0.36 14.46 29.67
N ARG A 530 -0.35 15.10 28.72
CA ARG A 530 0.24 16.06 27.76
C ARG A 530 0.89 17.27 28.45
N ASN A 531 0.24 17.85 29.46
CA ASN A 531 0.72 19.05 30.13
C ASN A 531 1.80 18.78 31.19
N LYS A 532 1.85 17.59 31.81
CA LYS A 532 2.95 17.24 32.72
C LYS A 532 4.31 17.20 32.03
N CYS A 533 4.36 16.75 30.77
CA CYS A 533 5.63 16.78 30.01
C CYS A 533 6.07 18.19 29.61
N LEU A 534 5.14 19.15 29.45
CA LEU A 534 5.50 20.55 29.15
C LEU A 534 6.08 21.29 30.35
N LEU A 535 5.77 20.88 31.59
CA LEU A 535 6.32 21.46 32.81
C LEU A 535 7.74 20.91 33.13
N PHE A 536 8.07 19.69 32.74
CA PHE A 536 9.43 19.14 32.91
C PHE A 536 10.45 19.62 31.86
N ALA A 537 9.99 20.21 30.75
CA ALA A 537 10.88 20.78 29.72
C ALA A 537 11.23 22.26 29.96
N ARG A 538 10.78 22.86 31.08
CA ARG A 538 11.05 24.25 31.48
C ARG A 538 11.77 24.40 32.83
N GLY A 539 12.28 23.28 33.37
CA GLY A 539 13.13 23.28 34.55
C GLY A 539 14.59 22.95 34.26
#